data_a69b301946bd9e34df60be14bebd33f7
#
_entry.id   a69b301946bd9e34df60be14bebd33f7
#
_cell.length_a   1.000
_cell.length_b   1.000
_cell.length_c   1.000
_cell.angle_alpha   90.00
_cell.angle_beta   90.00
_cell.angle_gamma   90.00
#
_symmetry.space_group_name_H-M   'P 1'
#
loop_
_entity.id
_entity.type
_entity.pdbx_description
1 polymer ?
#
loop_
_entity_poly.entity_id
_entity_poly.type
_entity_poly.pdbx_seq_one_letter_code
_entity_poly.pdbx_strand_id
1 'polypeptide(L)'
;EIGSGLVGSEMCIRDRLEAMKRQGYRTDLTSSQVGTKLRADEKVAKDSGESRNQVQRFVRLTNLVPELLDMVDEKKISFNPAVELSYLDEKQQQDFLEAMDASQNAPSLSQAIRIKKLAQQGEFDYDAVYNIMNEEKKSELDTVTIKNETLRKYFPRNYTPRQMESIIIKLLDQWQLKKQQAKQKKQEEAR
;
A
#
# COMPACT_ATOMS: atom_id res chain seq x y z
N GLU A 1 23.02 16.70 14.63
CA GLU A 1 22.83 15.86 13.41
C GLU A 1 21.37 15.57 13.27
N ILE A 2 20.70 16.27 12.36
CA ILE A 2 19.29 16.00 12.02
C ILE A 2 19.33 14.72 11.19
N GLY A 3 18.76 13.64 11.75
CA GLY A 3 18.75 12.32 11.12
C GLY A 3 18.24 12.40 9.69
N SER A 4 18.97 11.79 8.77
CA SER A 4 18.66 11.68 7.35
C SER A 4 17.56 10.63 7.05
N GLY A 5 16.63 10.43 8.00
CA GLY A 5 15.50 9.53 7.88
C GLY A 5 14.30 10.18 7.17
N LEU A 6 13.31 9.36 6.84
CA LEU A 6 12.05 9.77 6.22
C LEU A 6 11.35 10.85 7.08
N VAL A 7 11.37 10.70 8.41
CA VAL A 7 10.83 11.64 9.42
C VAL A 7 11.45 13.03 9.30
N GLY A 8 12.76 13.15 9.07
CA GLY A 8 13.41 14.45 8.90
C GLY A 8 12.91 15.20 7.68
N SER A 9 12.64 14.50 6.58
CA SER A 9 12.09 15.09 5.34
C SER A 9 10.62 15.49 5.51
N GLU A 10 9.84 14.71 6.23
CA GLU A 10 8.42 14.94 6.47
C GLU A 10 8.16 16.12 7.40
N MET A 11 8.92 16.22 8.50
CA MET A 11 8.90 17.39 9.39
C MET A 11 9.26 18.66 8.63
N CYS A 12 10.27 18.62 7.77
CA CYS A 12 10.67 19.76 6.94
C CYS A 12 9.56 20.18 5.97
N ILE A 13 8.88 19.22 5.32
CA ILE A 13 7.76 19.50 4.41
C ILE A 13 6.57 20.10 5.16
N ARG A 14 6.23 19.56 6.31
CA ARG A 14 5.16 20.06 7.17
C ARG A 14 5.43 21.49 7.64
N ASP A 15 6.58 21.73 8.22
CA ASP A 15 6.97 23.05 8.76
C ASP A 15 6.98 24.10 7.64
N ARG A 16 7.45 23.72 6.46
CA ARG A 16 7.45 24.56 5.27
C ARG A 16 6.04 24.88 4.79
N LEU A 17 5.14 23.88 4.80
CA LEU A 17 3.73 24.07 4.45
C LEU A 17 3.02 24.98 5.46
N GLU A 18 3.26 24.81 6.76
CA GLU A 18 2.70 25.67 7.81
C GLU A 18 3.24 27.10 7.73
N ALA A 19 4.52 27.26 7.51
CA ALA A 19 5.13 28.57 7.32
C ALA A 19 4.52 29.32 6.13
N MET A 20 4.30 28.62 5.00
CA MET A 20 3.65 29.19 3.82
C MET A 20 2.16 29.53 4.05
N LYS A 21 1.43 28.71 4.82
CA LYS A 21 0.05 29.03 5.21
C LYS A 21 -0.02 30.29 6.08
N ARG A 22 0.91 30.46 7.01
CA ARG A 22 0.98 31.66 7.89
C ARG A 22 1.35 32.91 7.12
N GLN A 23 2.19 32.85 6.08
CA GLN A 23 2.51 34.00 5.21
C GLN A 23 1.32 34.52 4.40
N GLY A 24 0.28 33.71 4.18
CA GLY A 24 -0.95 34.15 3.51
C GLY A 24 -1.86 35.01 4.36
N TYR A 25 -1.61 35.18 5.64
CA TYR A 25 -2.44 35.99 6.57
C TYR A 25 -1.99 37.44 6.74
N ARG A 26 -0.89 37.86 6.11
CA ARG A 26 -0.54 39.29 6.00
C ARG A 26 -1.28 39.89 4.82
N THR A 27 -2.43 40.46 5.10
CA THR A 27 -3.13 41.42 4.24
C THR A 27 -2.40 42.77 4.29
N ASP A 28 -1.34 42.91 3.53
CA ASP A 28 -0.91 44.24 3.09
C ASP A 28 -1.45 44.48 1.70
N LEU A 29 -2.44 45.35 1.68
CA LEU A 29 -3.06 45.94 0.52
C LEU A 29 -2.04 46.81 -0.23
N THR A 30 -1.26 46.24 -1.12
CA THR A 30 -0.74 46.95 -2.28
C THR A 30 -0.14 46.02 -3.30
N SER A 31 -0.66 46.18 -4.47
CA SER A 31 -0.27 45.74 -5.80
C SER A 31 -0.96 44.48 -6.33
N SER A 32 -1.90 44.79 -7.19
CA SER A 32 -2.42 43.96 -8.27
C SER A 32 -1.27 43.31 -9.07
N GLN A 33 -1.08 42.04 -8.95
CA GLN A 33 -0.57 41.18 -10.00
C GLN A 33 -1.47 39.96 -10.12
N VAL A 34 -2.15 39.89 -11.26
CA VAL A 34 -2.89 38.73 -11.73
C VAL A 34 -1.87 37.64 -12.05
N GLY A 35 -1.34 36.99 -11.00
CA GLY A 35 -0.57 35.78 -11.05
C GLY A 35 -1.40 34.73 -10.35
N THR A 36 -1.70 33.63 -11.02
CA THR A 36 -2.35 32.43 -10.46
C THR A 36 -1.69 32.12 -9.11
N LYS A 37 -2.40 32.40 -8.01
CA LYS A 37 -1.91 32.21 -6.65
C LYS A 37 -1.82 30.72 -6.40
N LEU A 38 -0.65 30.13 -6.70
CA LEU A 38 -0.37 28.73 -6.41
C LEU A 38 -0.65 28.46 -4.95
N ARG A 39 -1.38 27.41 -4.66
CA ARG A 39 -1.64 26.96 -3.28
C ARG A 39 -0.31 26.59 -2.60
N ALA A 40 -0.28 26.72 -1.28
CA ALA A 40 0.96 26.45 -0.51
C ALA A 40 1.50 25.04 -0.76
N ASP A 41 0.61 24.04 -0.87
CA ASP A 41 0.94 22.65 -1.19
C ASP A 41 1.55 22.48 -2.60
N GLU A 42 1.10 23.26 -3.58
CA GLU A 42 1.66 23.26 -4.95
C GLU A 42 3.06 23.88 -5.00
N LYS A 43 3.30 24.93 -4.20
CA LYS A 43 4.63 25.54 -4.12
C LYS A 43 5.64 24.59 -3.48
N VAL A 44 5.26 23.96 -2.34
CA VAL A 44 6.11 22.96 -1.68
C VAL A 44 6.39 21.79 -2.61
N ALA A 45 5.38 21.29 -3.34
CA ALA A 45 5.53 20.20 -4.30
C ALA A 45 6.53 20.54 -5.40
N LYS A 46 6.44 21.77 -5.96
CA LYS A 46 7.36 22.24 -7.00
C LYS A 46 8.79 22.38 -6.49
N ASP A 47 8.96 22.88 -5.27
CA ASP A 47 10.26 23.12 -4.65
C ASP A 47 10.96 21.80 -4.22
N SER A 48 10.18 20.79 -3.83
CA SER A 48 10.70 19.47 -3.45
C SER A 48 10.82 18.50 -4.62
N GLY A 49 10.29 18.83 -5.80
CA GLY A 49 10.26 17.93 -6.96
C GLY A 49 9.22 16.82 -6.85
N GLU A 50 8.33 16.91 -5.86
CA GLU A 50 7.31 15.91 -5.56
C GLU A 50 5.94 16.30 -6.14
N SER A 51 5.02 15.35 -6.26
CA SER A 51 3.65 15.67 -6.60
C SER A 51 2.91 16.26 -5.40
N ARG A 52 1.91 17.12 -5.64
CA ARG A 52 1.04 17.65 -4.60
C ARG A 52 0.43 16.56 -3.70
N ASN A 53 -0.02 15.49 -4.32
CA ASN A 53 -0.60 14.35 -3.58
C ASN A 53 0.44 13.69 -2.68
N GLN A 54 1.69 13.60 -3.12
CA GLN A 54 2.77 13.05 -2.32
C GLN A 54 3.09 13.93 -1.12
N VAL A 55 3.14 15.25 -1.31
CA VAL A 55 3.31 16.22 -0.20
C VAL A 55 2.20 16.07 0.84
N GLN A 56 0.94 15.94 0.41
CA GLN A 56 -0.18 15.72 1.34
C GLN A 56 -0.07 14.40 2.10
N ARG A 57 0.45 13.34 1.47
CA ARG A 57 0.68 12.05 2.11
C ARG A 57 1.80 12.12 3.14
N PHE A 58 2.89 12.82 2.85
CA PHE A 58 3.95 13.09 3.82
C PHE A 58 3.42 13.87 5.03
N VAL A 59 2.69 14.98 4.80
CA VAL A 59 2.06 15.73 5.88
C VAL A 59 1.11 14.86 6.72
N ARG A 60 0.46 13.88 6.08
CA ARG A 60 -0.45 12.99 6.77
C ARG A 60 0.27 12.07 7.77
N LEU A 61 1.48 11.61 7.44
CA LEU A 61 2.28 10.76 8.33
C LEU A 61 2.59 11.42 9.67
N THR A 62 2.66 12.75 9.73
CA THR A 62 2.89 13.45 11.00
C THR A 62 1.74 13.32 12.01
N ASN A 63 0.63 12.69 11.64
CA ASN A 63 -0.48 12.34 12.55
C ASN A 63 -0.29 10.94 13.18
N LEU A 64 0.78 10.23 12.83
CA LEU A 64 1.12 8.97 13.49
C LEU A 64 1.75 9.23 14.85
N VAL A 65 1.53 8.31 15.78
CA VAL A 65 2.27 8.29 17.05
C VAL A 65 3.75 8.04 16.79
N PRO A 66 4.66 8.52 17.65
CA PRO A 66 6.11 8.42 17.43
C PRO A 66 6.59 7.00 17.15
N GLU A 67 6.03 6.02 17.85
CA GLU A 67 6.39 4.60 17.71
C GLU A 67 6.10 4.06 16.30
N LEU A 68 4.97 4.46 15.70
CA LEU A 68 4.63 4.09 14.32
C LEU A 68 5.52 4.81 13.30
N LEU A 69 5.89 6.07 13.57
CA LEU A 69 6.83 6.81 12.72
C LEU A 69 8.22 6.15 12.72
N ASP A 70 8.72 5.76 13.89
CA ASP A 70 10.00 5.04 14.01
C ASP A 70 9.96 3.72 13.22
N MET A 71 8.85 2.98 13.28
CA MET A 71 8.67 1.77 12.49
C MET A 71 8.65 2.01 10.96
N VAL A 72 8.16 3.16 10.52
CA VAL A 72 8.20 3.55 9.10
C VAL A 72 9.65 3.88 8.69
N ASP A 73 10.40 4.58 9.52
CA ASP A 73 11.81 4.90 9.27
C ASP A 73 12.69 3.64 9.24
N GLU A 74 12.44 2.70 10.14
CA GLU A 74 13.10 1.39 10.16
C GLU A 74 12.64 0.45 9.03
N LYS A 75 11.71 0.89 8.17
CA LYS A 75 11.11 0.11 7.07
C LYS A 75 10.37 -1.16 7.53
N LYS A 76 10.00 -1.23 8.81
CA LYS A 76 9.12 -2.29 9.32
C LYS A 76 7.70 -2.13 8.78
N ILE A 77 7.23 -0.88 8.64
CA ILE A 77 5.96 -0.56 8.00
C ILE A 77 6.25 0.22 6.71
N SER A 78 5.64 -0.21 5.61
CA SER A 78 5.77 0.49 4.33
C SER A 78 5.00 1.82 4.33
N PHE A 79 5.46 2.80 3.55
CA PHE A 79 4.86 4.14 3.43
C PHE A 79 3.35 4.14 3.18
N ASN A 80 2.87 3.31 2.24
CA ASN A 80 1.46 3.30 1.86
C ASN A 80 0.53 2.81 2.99
N PRO A 81 0.78 1.68 3.67
CA PRO A 81 0.06 1.29 4.87
C PRO A 81 0.10 2.36 5.97
N ALA A 82 1.26 2.98 6.23
CA ALA A 82 1.42 4.00 7.23
C ALA A 82 0.52 5.23 6.99
N VAL A 83 0.39 5.68 5.73
CA VAL A 83 -0.54 6.75 5.36
C VAL A 83 -2.00 6.37 5.66
N GLU A 84 -2.39 5.12 5.45
CA GLU A 84 -3.76 4.67 5.80
C GLU A 84 -3.96 4.59 7.32
N LEU A 85 -2.96 4.16 8.07
CA LEU A 85 -3.00 4.11 9.54
C LEU A 85 -3.04 5.50 10.18
N SER A 86 -2.50 6.53 9.54
CA SER A 86 -2.56 7.90 10.02
C SER A 86 -3.99 8.51 10.07
N TYR A 87 -5.00 7.78 9.60
CA TYR A 87 -6.41 8.15 9.75
C TYR A 87 -7.04 7.64 11.05
N LEU A 88 -6.34 6.78 11.79
CA LEU A 88 -6.72 6.32 13.11
C LEU A 88 -6.49 7.43 14.14
N ASP A 89 -7.29 7.46 15.19
CA ASP A 89 -7.01 8.29 16.37
C ASP A 89 -5.85 7.70 17.20
N GLU A 90 -5.34 8.48 18.15
CA GLU A 90 -4.18 8.10 18.94
C GLU A 90 -4.38 6.79 19.72
N LYS A 91 -5.58 6.59 20.28
CA LYS A 91 -5.93 5.35 21.01
C LYS A 91 -5.97 4.15 20.03
N GLN A 92 -6.62 4.32 18.90
CA GLN A 92 -6.68 3.27 17.86
C GLN A 92 -5.32 2.92 17.31
N GLN A 93 -4.40 3.88 17.21
CA GLN A 93 -3.02 3.63 16.81
C GLN A 93 -2.27 2.82 17.87
N GLN A 94 -2.52 3.05 19.15
CA GLN A 94 -1.94 2.26 20.25
C GLN A 94 -2.48 0.83 20.25
N ASP A 95 -3.80 0.66 20.16
CA ASP A 95 -4.45 -0.67 20.03
C ASP A 95 -3.93 -1.43 18.79
N PHE A 96 -3.68 -0.72 17.70
CA PHE A 96 -3.06 -1.28 16.49
C PHE A 96 -1.61 -1.75 16.74
N LEU A 97 -0.81 -0.95 17.46
CA LEU A 97 0.56 -1.33 17.82
C LEU A 97 0.58 -2.62 18.64
N GLU A 98 -0.30 -2.74 19.64
CA GLU A 98 -0.43 -3.95 20.44
C GLU A 98 -0.82 -5.17 19.59
N ALA A 99 -1.79 -5.00 18.66
CA ALA A 99 -2.20 -6.08 17.75
C ALA A 99 -1.08 -6.47 16.77
N MET A 100 -0.30 -5.50 16.30
CA MET A 100 0.86 -5.75 15.44
C MET A 100 1.95 -6.51 16.18
N ASP A 101 2.22 -6.15 17.43
CA ASP A 101 3.22 -6.81 18.28
C ASP A 101 2.79 -8.25 18.62
N ALA A 102 1.52 -8.46 18.95
CA ALA A 102 0.96 -9.78 19.22
C ALA A 102 0.97 -10.69 17.98
N SER A 103 0.70 -10.17 16.79
CA SER A 103 0.70 -10.94 15.54
C SER A 103 2.08 -11.12 14.93
N GLN A 104 3.09 -10.35 15.35
CA GLN A 104 4.46 -10.31 14.78
C GLN A 104 4.46 -10.07 13.26
N ASN A 105 3.42 -9.42 12.72
CA ASN A 105 3.24 -9.18 11.31
C ASN A 105 3.17 -7.67 11.00
N ALA A 106 3.91 -7.23 10.00
CA ALA A 106 3.73 -5.88 9.46
C ALA A 106 2.45 -5.82 8.59
N PRO A 107 1.68 -4.70 8.63
CA PRO A 107 0.44 -4.59 7.87
C PRO A 107 0.71 -4.50 6.37
N SER A 108 -0.08 -5.21 5.58
CA SER A 108 -0.20 -4.98 4.15
C SER A 108 -1.09 -3.76 3.88
N LEU A 109 -1.01 -3.18 2.68
CA LEU A 109 -1.88 -2.06 2.30
C LEU A 109 -3.36 -2.42 2.40
N SER A 110 -3.75 -3.63 2.01
CA SER A 110 -5.15 -4.07 2.08
C SER A 110 -5.65 -4.20 3.52
N GLN A 111 -4.81 -4.67 4.44
CA GLN A 111 -5.11 -4.75 5.86
C GLN A 111 -5.26 -3.33 6.46
N ALA A 112 -4.33 -2.43 6.18
CA ALA A 112 -4.39 -1.04 6.65
C ALA A 112 -5.66 -0.30 6.17
N ILE A 113 -6.07 -0.49 4.91
CA ILE A 113 -7.31 0.07 4.37
C ILE A 113 -8.54 -0.48 5.10
N ARG A 114 -8.57 -1.78 5.42
CA ARG A 114 -9.68 -2.40 6.14
C ARG A 114 -9.75 -1.91 7.58
N ILE A 115 -8.62 -1.81 8.27
CA ILE A 115 -8.53 -1.27 9.64
C ILE A 115 -9.02 0.17 9.67
N LYS A 116 -8.56 1.03 8.76
CA LYS A 116 -9.05 2.39 8.60
C LYS A 116 -10.57 2.42 8.39
N LYS A 117 -11.10 1.53 7.56
CA LYS A 117 -12.55 1.47 7.30
C LYS A 117 -13.34 1.12 8.56
N LEU A 118 -12.87 0.17 9.37
CA LEU A 118 -13.48 -0.15 10.68
C LEU A 118 -13.51 1.08 11.59
N ALA A 119 -12.40 1.82 11.67
CA ALA A 119 -12.33 3.04 12.46
C ALA A 119 -13.33 4.10 11.96
N GLN A 120 -13.45 4.30 10.65
CA GLN A 120 -14.41 5.25 10.07
C GLN A 120 -15.87 4.84 10.28
N GLN A 121 -16.16 3.55 10.41
CA GLN A 121 -17.50 3.01 10.68
C GLN A 121 -17.84 3.00 12.18
N GLY A 122 -16.88 3.28 13.05
CA GLY A 122 -17.06 3.18 14.51
C GLY A 122 -17.07 1.73 15.01
N GLU A 123 -16.62 0.80 14.19
CA GLU A 123 -16.55 -0.65 14.49
C GLU A 123 -15.11 -1.09 14.81
N PHE A 124 -14.25 -0.15 15.18
CA PHE A 124 -12.87 -0.45 15.53
C PHE A 124 -12.82 -1.19 16.88
N ASP A 125 -12.36 -2.42 16.84
CA ASP A 125 -12.17 -3.27 17.99
C ASP A 125 -10.81 -3.98 17.88
N TYR A 126 -10.15 -4.19 19.03
CA TYR A 126 -8.84 -4.84 19.07
C TYR A 126 -8.87 -6.24 18.45
N ASP A 127 -9.89 -7.06 18.77
CA ASP A 127 -10.00 -8.42 18.25
C ASP A 127 -10.19 -8.42 16.72
N ALA A 128 -10.97 -7.47 16.19
CA ALA A 128 -11.15 -7.31 14.76
C ALA A 128 -9.82 -6.92 14.05
N VAL A 129 -9.05 -6.01 14.65
CA VAL A 129 -7.74 -5.61 14.14
C VAL A 129 -6.74 -6.78 14.20
N TYR A 130 -6.67 -7.48 15.33
CA TYR A 130 -5.81 -8.65 15.50
C TYR A 130 -6.13 -9.75 14.49
N ASN A 131 -7.41 -10.06 14.25
CA ASN A 131 -7.83 -11.03 13.25
C ASN A 131 -7.39 -10.63 11.85
N ILE A 132 -7.55 -9.34 11.48
CA ILE A 132 -7.07 -8.82 10.19
C ILE A 132 -5.55 -8.94 10.07
N MET A 133 -4.81 -8.64 11.14
CA MET A 133 -3.35 -8.73 11.14
C MET A 133 -2.86 -10.17 11.05
N ASN A 134 -3.59 -11.11 11.62
CA ASN A 134 -3.24 -12.53 11.66
C ASN A 134 -3.73 -13.32 10.44
N GLU A 135 -4.47 -12.69 9.52
CA GLU A 135 -4.85 -13.33 8.25
C GLU A 135 -3.60 -13.77 7.47
N GLU A 136 -3.62 -15.00 7.02
CA GLU A 136 -2.56 -15.50 6.12
C GLU A 136 -2.47 -14.58 4.89
N LYS A 137 -1.33 -13.94 4.71
CA LYS A 137 -1.06 -13.20 3.49
C LYS A 137 -1.11 -14.20 2.35
N LYS A 138 -1.93 -13.96 1.32
CA LYS A 138 -1.92 -14.77 0.09
C LYS A 138 -0.48 -14.91 -0.35
N SER A 139 0.06 -16.12 -0.24
CA SER A 139 1.44 -16.37 -0.61
C SER A 139 1.57 -16.13 -2.12
N GLU A 140 2.73 -15.65 -2.55
CA GLU A 140 3.03 -15.53 -3.98
C GLU A 140 2.90 -16.88 -4.71
N LEU A 141 2.95 -17.98 -3.96
CA LEU A 141 2.77 -19.35 -4.44
C LEU A 141 1.31 -19.66 -4.87
N ASP A 142 0.32 -18.89 -4.37
CA ASP A 142 -1.09 -19.08 -4.71
C ASP A 142 -1.49 -18.39 -6.03
N THR A 143 -0.57 -17.63 -6.62
CA THR A 143 -0.84 -16.87 -7.84
C THR A 143 0.29 -17.06 -8.84
N VAL A 144 -0.02 -17.68 -9.97
CA VAL A 144 0.90 -17.77 -11.11
C VAL A 144 0.55 -16.68 -12.11
N THR A 145 1.44 -15.71 -12.25
CA THR A 145 1.29 -14.62 -13.23
C THR A 145 2.14 -14.88 -14.46
N ILE A 146 1.50 -15.05 -15.62
CA ILE A 146 2.20 -15.21 -16.90
C ILE A 146 2.12 -13.89 -17.68
N LYS A 147 3.28 -13.34 -18.08
CA LYS A 147 3.33 -12.10 -18.87
C LYS A 147 2.61 -12.28 -20.21
N ASN A 148 1.85 -11.27 -20.62
CA ASN A 148 1.15 -11.27 -21.91
C ASN A 148 2.07 -11.53 -23.11
N GLU A 149 3.29 -11.01 -23.09
CA GLU A 149 4.30 -11.24 -24.14
C GLU A 149 4.62 -12.73 -24.32
N THR A 150 4.68 -13.47 -23.22
CA THR A 150 4.91 -14.92 -23.24
C THR A 150 3.71 -15.66 -23.82
N LEU A 151 2.50 -15.29 -23.41
CA LEU A 151 1.27 -15.89 -23.94
C LEU A 151 1.06 -15.58 -25.42
N ARG A 152 1.43 -14.38 -25.88
CA ARG A 152 1.33 -13.98 -27.31
C ARG A 152 2.23 -14.76 -28.27
N LYS A 153 3.19 -15.50 -27.77
CA LYS A 153 3.97 -16.46 -28.59
C LYS A 153 3.14 -17.68 -29.01
N TYR A 154 2.14 -18.04 -28.23
CA TYR A 154 1.33 -19.25 -28.42
C TYR A 154 -0.09 -18.95 -28.89
N PHE A 155 -0.60 -17.75 -28.65
CA PHE A 155 -1.96 -17.35 -28.98
C PHE A 155 -2.01 -16.24 -30.03
N PRO A 156 -2.93 -16.33 -31.02
CA PRO A 156 -3.16 -15.27 -31.99
C PRO A 156 -3.59 -13.96 -31.32
N ARG A 157 -3.37 -12.82 -32.00
CA ARG A 157 -3.67 -11.49 -31.46
C ARG A 157 -5.15 -11.23 -31.15
N ASN A 158 -6.04 -11.94 -31.81
CA ASN A 158 -7.50 -11.84 -31.64
C ASN A 158 -8.05 -12.57 -30.40
N TYR A 159 -7.20 -13.35 -29.70
CA TYR A 159 -7.64 -14.04 -28.48
C TYR A 159 -7.72 -13.10 -27.29
N THR A 160 -8.87 -13.15 -26.59
CA THR A 160 -9.08 -12.44 -25.35
C THR A 160 -8.39 -13.17 -24.18
N PRO A 161 -8.05 -12.48 -23.07
CA PRO A 161 -7.48 -13.14 -21.88
C PRO A 161 -8.30 -14.33 -21.37
N ARG A 162 -9.64 -14.22 -21.37
CA ARG A 162 -10.54 -15.31 -20.96
C ARG A 162 -10.48 -16.53 -21.88
N GLN A 163 -10.32 -16.31 -23.18
CA GLN A 163 -10.17 -17.41 -24.13
C GLN A 163 -8.84 -18.12 -23.96
N MET A 164 -7.76 -17.37 -23.73
CA MET A 164 -6.43 -17.93 -23.44
C MET A 164 -6.46 -18.75 -22.15
N GLU A 165 -7.04 -18.24 -21.08
CA GLU A 165 -7.23 -18.94 -19.81
C GLU A 165 -7.99 -20.25 -19.96
N SER A 166 -9.13 -20.24 -20.66
CA SER A 166 -9.94 -21.44 -20.92
C SER A 166 -9.16 -22.55 -21.65
N ILE A 167 -8.32 -22.17 -22.62
CA ILE A 167 -7.48 -23.12 -23.35
C ILE A 167 -6.36 -23.67 -22.47
N ILE A 168 -5.73 -22.82 -21.67
CA ILE A 168 -4.69 -23.24 -20.72
C ILE A 168 -5.25 -24.26 -19.73
N ILE A 169 -6.43 -24.00 -19.14
CA ILE A 169 -7.07 -24.92 -18.22
C ILE A 169 -7.33 -26.27 -18.90
N LYS A 170 -7.91 -26.29 -20.10
CA LYS A 170 -8.13 -27.52 -20.86
C LYS A 170 -6.87 -28.32 -21.13
N LEU A 171 -5.77 -27.66 -21.44
CA LEU A 171 -4.48 -28.30 -21.65
C LEU A 171 -3.92 -28.89 -20.36
N LEU A 172 -4.07 -28.20 -19.22
CA LEU A 172 -3.67 -28.69 -17.91
C LEU A 172 -4.49 -29.92 -17.48
N ASP A 173 -5.80 -29.93 -17.73
CA ASP A 173 -6.67 -31.10 -17.48
C ASP A 173 -6.23 -32.31 -18.30
N GLN A 174 -5.95 -32.12 -19.59
CA GLN A 174 -5.43 -33.20 -20.43
C GLN A 174 -4.06 -33.72 -19.98
N TRP A 175 -3.18 -32.81 -19.54
CA TRP A 175 -1.88 -33.19 -18.99
C TRP A 175 -2.02 -33.98 -17.71
N GLN A 176 -2.95 -33.59 -16.82
CA GLN A 176 -3.21 -34.30 -15.57
C GLN A 176 -3.74 -35.72 -15.82
N LEU A 177 -4.69 -35.87 -16.76
CA LEU A 177 -5.19 -37.18 -17.17
C LEU A 177 -4.08 -38.09 -17.72
N LYS A 178 -3.24 -37.58 -18.61
CA LYS A 178 -2.09 -38.33 -19.14
C LYS A 178 -1.10 -38.74 -18.03
N LYS A 179 -0.88 -37.86 -17.05
CA LYS A 179 -0.01 -38.17 -15.90
C LYS A 179 -0.58 -39.26 -15.01
N GLN A 180 -1.90 -39.27 -14.80
CA GLN A 180 -2.59 -40.35 -14.05
C GLN A 180 -2.52 -41.68 -14.77
N GLN A 181 -2.79 -41.70 -16.05
CA GLN A 181 -2.69 -42.92 -16.91
C GLN A 181 -1.27 -43.47 -16.92
N ALA A 182 -0.26 -42.60 -17.01
CA ALA A 182 1.15 -43.04 -16.97
C ALA A 182 1.55 -43.62 -15.59
N LYS A 183 0.97 -43.10 -14.51
CA LYS A 183 1.18 -43.68 -13.17
C LYS A 183 0.51 -45.06 -13.03
N GLN A 184 -0.70 -45.20 -13.52
CA GLN A 184 -1.44 -46.49 -13.51
C GLN A 184 -0.69 -47.57 -14.29
N LYS A 185 -0.25 -47.27 -15.52
CA LYS A 185 0.54 -48.22 -16.32
C LYS A 185 1.82 -48.67 -15.64
N LYS A 186 2.56 -47.74 -14.99
CA LYS A 186 3.76 -48.09 -14.21
C LYS A 186 3.47 -48.98 -13.00
N GLN A 187 2.30 -48.82 -12.38
CA GLN A 187 1.88 -49.68 -11.26
C GLN A 187 1.43 -51.08 -11.72
N GLU A 188 0.83 -51.18 -12.93
CA GLU A 188 0.47 -52.46 -13.52
C GLU A 188 1.68 -53.26 -14.03
N GLU A 189 2.69 -52.56 -14.58
CA GLU A 189 3.92 -53.19 -15.05
C GLU A 189 4.86 -53.62 -13.88
N ALA A 190 4.68 -53.05 -12.68
CA ALA A 190 5.46 -53.40 -11.49
C ALA A 190 4.81 -54.49 -10.61
N ARG A 191 3.70 -55.07 -11.04
CA ARG A 191 2.94 -56.14 -10.34
C ARG A 191 3.08 -57.46 -11.03
#